data_82d19054e0830e810a16e481c1ad8cec
#
_entry.id   82d19054e0830e810a16e481c1ad8cec
#
_cell.length_a   1.000
_cell.length_b   1.000
_cell.length_c   1.000
_cell.angle_alpha   90.00
_cell.angle_beta   90.00
_cell.angle_gamma   90.00
#
_symmetry.space_group_name_H-M   'P 1'
#
loop_
_entity.id
_entity.type
_entity.pdbx_description
1 polymer ?
#
loop_
_entity_poly.entity_id
_entity_poly.type
_entity_poly.pdbx_seq_one_letter_code
_entity_poly.pdbx_strand_id
1 'polypeptide(L)'
;MEKQPSMPSEVIENICRVIANTDTGLTGTEIGILLAEALITDTDPTLTKWKRLFNAFAQYQNKNHCSNNILTFLSKAILPVRYVDNPELFKHRLFELNKWLCFV
;
A
#
# COMPACT_ATOMS: atom_id res chain seq x y z
N MET A 1 -15.99 -4.55 -13.11
CA MET A 1 -15.76 -4.02 -11.75
C MET A 1 -15.91 -2.51 -11.76
N GLU A 2 -16.60 -1.98 -10.79
CA GLU A 2 -16.77 -0.54 -10.65
C GLU A 2 -15.46 0.14 -10.28
N LYS A 3 -15.17 1.28 -10.90
CA LYS A 3 -13.99 2.06 -10.58
C LYS A 3 -14.12 2.72 -9.21
N GLN A 4 -13.12 2.51 -8.36
CA GLN A 4 -13.03 3.21 -7.09
C GLN A 4 -12.35 4.57 -7.32
N PRO A 5 -12.85 5.66 -6.72
CA PRO A 5 -12.25 6.98 -6.92
C PRO A 5 -10.79 7.02 -6.51
N SER A 6 -10.02 7.93 -7.10
CA SER A 6 -8.65 8.18 -6.69
C SER A 6 -8.61 8.69 -5.25
N MET A 7 -7.59 8.28 -4.52
CA MET A 7 -7.39 8.73 -3.15
C MET A 7 -6.64 10.06 -3.13
N PRO A 8 -6.93 10.97 -2.17
CA PRO A 8 -6.13 12.17 -1.99
C PRO A 8 -4.66 11.82 -1.71
N SER A 9 -3.74 12.66 -2.19
CA SER A 9 -2.30 12.41 -2.02
C SER A 9 -1.89 12.25 -0.56
N GLU A 10 -2.46 13.04 0.34
CA GLU A 10 -2.16 12.93 1.77
C GLU A 10 -2.55 11.58 2.35
N VAL A 11 -3.68 11.04 1.91
CA VAL A 11 -4.15 9.72 2.35
C VAL A 11 -3.18 8.64 1.84
N ILE A 12 -2.80 8.72 0.56
CA ILE A 12 -1.85 7.75 -0.01
C ILE A 12 -0.51 7.81 0.71
N GLU A 13 0.00 9.01 0.98
CA GLU A 13 1.29 9.14 1.68
C GLU A 13 1.24 8.46 3.05
N ASN A 14 0.20 8.72 3.81
CA ASN A 14 0.09 8.16 5.16
C ASN A 14 -0.13 6.64 5.14
N ILE A 15 -0.89 6.14 4.18
CA ILE A 15 -1.05 4.70 3.99
C ILE A 15 0.31 4.06 3.69
N CYS A 16 1.10 4.68 2.80
CA CYS A 16 2.42 4.17 2.46
C CYS A 16 3.37 4.19 3.65
N ARG A 17 3.30 5.23 4.49
CA ARG A 17 4.13 5.30 5.70
C ARG A 17 3.79 4.21 6.71
N VAL A 18 2.53 3.79 6.77
CA VAL A 18 2.10 2.68 7.63
C VAL A 18 2.60 1.35 7.05
N ILE A 19 2.27 1.07 5.80
CA ILE A 19 2.54 -0.23 5.16
C ILE A 19 4.04 -0.44 4.91
N ALA A 20 4.74 0.61 4.54
CA ALA A 20 6.16 0.55 4.19
C ALA A 20 7.04 1.26 5.23
N ASN A 21 6.68 1.16 6.50
CA ASN A 21 7.47 1.68 7.61
C ASN A 21 8.88 1.10 7.56
N THR A 22 9.88 1.92 7.85
CA THR A 22 11.28 1.51 7.76
C THR A 22 11.60 0.31 8.65
N ASP A 23 11.06 0.30 9.87
CA ASP A 23 11.40 -0.71 10.87
C ASP A 23 10.46 -1.91 10.88
N THR A 24 9.16 -1.67 10.69
CA THR A 24 8.11 -2.70 10.87
C THR A 24 7.29 -2.97 9.62
N GLY A 25 7.52 -2.21 8.55
CA GLY A 25 6.74 -2.33 7.32
C GLY A 25 7.16 -3.50 6.45
N LEU A 26 6.54 -3.59 5.28
CA LEU A 26 6.91 -4.57 4.27
C LEU A 26 8.38 -4.41 3.89
N THR A 27 9.04 -5.51 3.57
CA THR A 27 10.40 -5.46 3.04
C THR A 27 10.38 -4.95 1.59
N GLY A 28 11.54 -4.51 1.10
CA GLY A 28 11.66 -4.10 -0.30
C GLY A 28 11.26 -5.20 -1.27
N THR A 29 11.62 -6.46 -0.98
CA THR A 29 11.26 -7.60 -1.79
C THR A 29 9.74 -7.83 -1.81
N GLU A 30 9.11 -7.74 -0.64
CA GLU A 30 7.65 -7.88 -0.53
C GLU A 30 6.92 -6.80 -1.32
N ILE A 31 7.40 -5.55 -1.24
CA ILE A 31 6.81 -4.44 -1.99
C ILE A 31 6.85 -4.74 -3.50
N GLY A 32 8.01 -5.18 -4.00
CA GLY A 32 8.14 -5.51 -5.42
C GLY A 32 7.19 -6.61 -5.86
N ILE A 33 7.09 -7.67 -5.08
CA ILE A 33 6.19 -8.79 -5.39
C ILE A 33 4.73 -8.34 -5.39
N LEU A 34 4.33 -7.59 -4.37
CA LEU A 34 2.93 -7.14 -4.25
C LEU A 34 2.55 -6.14 -5.33
N LEU A 35 3.47 -5.25 -5.72
CA LEU A 35 3.23 -4.33 -6.83
C LEU A 35 2.98 -5.11 -8.12
N ALA A 36 3.78 -6.14 -8.38
CA ALA A 36 3.61 -6.97 -9.57
C ALA A 36 2.27 -7.71 -9.53
N GLU A 37 1.90 -8.28 -8.39
CA GLU A 37 0.62 -8.98 -8.25
C GLU A 37 -0.58 -8.05 -8.40
N ALA A 38 -0.45 -6.80 -7.97
CA ALA A 38 -1.51 -5.80 -8.10
C ALA A 38 -1.49 -5.09 -9.45
N LEU A 39 -0.57 -5.44 -10.34
CA LEU A 39 -0.42 -4.85 -11.66
C LEU A 39 -0.15 -3.35 -11.60
N ILE A 40 0.69 -2.94 -10.66
CA ILE A 40 1.15 -1.56 -10.51
C ILE A 40 2.63 -1.51 -10.85
N THR A 41 3.01 -0.60 -11.76
CA THR A 41 4.41 -0.45 -12.16
C THR A 41 5.26 0.07 -11.01
N ASP A 42 6.40 -0.60 -10.75
CA ASP A 42 7.37 -0.20 -9.74
C ASP A 42 8.31 0.83 -10.34
N THR A 43 7.94 2.10 -10.23
CA THR A 43 8.58 3.18 -10.98
C THR A 43 9.96 3.57 -10.47
N ASP A 44 10.19 3.51 -9.15
CA ASP A 44 11.43 3.96 -8.53
C ASP A 44 11.94 2.98 -7.48
N PRO A 45 12.41 1.78 -7.89
CA PRO A 45 12.74 0.72 -6.94
C PRO A 45 13.94 1.00 -6.04
N THR A 46 14.70 2.07 -6.31
CA THR A 46 15.86 2.43 -5.51
C THR A 46 15.57 3.42 -4.39
N LEU A 47 14.37 3.98 -4.35
CA LEU A 47 13.99 4.91 -3.29
C LEU A 47 13.72 4.19 -1.96
N THR A 48 13.65 4.96 -0.87
CA THR A 48 13.22 4.41 0.41
C THR A 48 11.83 3.80 0.27
N LYS A 49 11.53 2.80 1.10
CA LYS A 49 10.33 1.97 0.94
C LYS A 49 9.04 2.76 0.76
N TRP A 50 8.75 3.71 1.65
CA TRP A 50 7.48 4.42 1.55
C TRP A 50 7.42 5.37 0.35
N LYS A 51 8.56 5.99 0.00
CA LYS A 51 8.62 6.88 -1.17
C LYS A 51 8.47 6.09 -2.47
N ARG A 52 9.11 4.94 -2.55
CA ARG A 52 8.97 4.02 -3.67
C ARG A 52 7.50 3.63 -3.88
N LEU A 53 6.85 3.23 -2.80
CA LEU A 53 5.45 2.83 -2.83
C LEU A 53 4.53 4.00 -3.17
N PHE A 54 4.79 5.17 -2.57
CA PHE A 54 4.02 6.37 -2.86
C PHE A 54 4.09 6.74 -4.35
N ASN A 55 5.29 6.74 -4.92
CA ASN A 55 5.46 7.07 -6.33
C ASN A 55 4.73 6.08 -7.25
N ALA A 56 4.81 4.80 -6.93
CA ALA A 56 4.12 3.76 -7.70
C ALA A 56 2.60 3.99 -7.67
N PHE A 57 2.05 4.25 -6.49
CA PHE A 57 0.62 4.49 -6.32
C PHE A 57 0.18 5.77 -7.01
N ALA A 58 0.94 6.86 -6.83
CA ALA A 58 0.60 8.16 -7.41
C ALA A 58 0.59 8.08 -8.95
N GLN A 59 1.59 7.44 -9.54
CA GLN A 59 1.64 7.28 -11.00
C GLN A 59 0.52 6.38 -11.51
N TYR A 60 0.19 5.32 -10.78
CA TYR A 60 -0.94 4.48 -11.13
C TYR A 60 -2.24 5.29 -11.18
N GLN A 61 -2.51 6.11 -10.16
CA GLN A 61 -3.73 6.92 -10.12
C GLN A 61 -3.75 7.99 -11.22
N ASN A 62 -2.61 8.62 -11.47
CA ASN A 62 -2.53 9.63 -12.52
C ASN A 62 -2.84 9.05 -13.89
N LYS A 63 -2.44 7.81 -14.14
CA LYS A 63 -2.67 7.13 -15.41
C LYS A 63 -4.07 6.56 -15.52
N ASN A 64 -4.58 5.96 -14.45
CA ASN A 64 -5.82 5.17 -14.49
C ASN A 64 -7.04 5.90 -13.92
N HIS A 65 -6.83 7.00 -13.22
CA HIS A 65 -7.90 7.81 -12.60
C HIS A 65 -8.79 7.01 -11.66
N CYS A 66 -8.19 6.06 -10.94
CA CYS A 66 -8.91 5.23 -9.96
C CYS A 66 -7.92 4.62 -8.98
N SER A 67 -8.42 3.99 -7.91
CA SER A 67 -7.61 3.36 -6.88
C SER A 67 -7.76 1.84 -6.79
N ASN A 68 -8.39 1.22 -7.79
CA ASN A 68 -8.71 -0.22 -7.73
C ASN A 68 -7.51 -1.10 -7.41
N ASN A 69 -6.40 -0.92 -8.15
CA ASN A 69 -5.23 -1.77 -7.95
C ASN A 69 -4.49 -1.45 -6.66
N ILE A 70 -4.59 -0.20 -6.18
CA ILE A 70 -4.04 0.17 -4.87
C ILE A 70 -4.78 -0.59 -3.76
N LEU A 71 -6.10 -0.66 -3.85
CA LEU A 71 -6.90 -1.41 -2.88
C LEU A 71 -6.57 -2.91 -2.93
N THR A 72 -6.32 -3.44 -4.12
CA THR A 72 -5.87 -4.83 -4.29
C THR A 72 -4.53 -5.05 -3.58
N PHE A 73 -3.58 -4.13 -3.77
CA PHE A 73 -2.28 -4.19 -3.08
C PHE A 73 -2.47 -4.22 -1.57
N LEU A 74 -3.27 -3.29 -1.03
CA LEU A 74 -3.49 -3.19 0.41
C LEU A 74 -4.16 -4.44 0.96
N SER A 75 -5.14 -5.00 0.25
CA SER A 75 -5.82 -6.25 0.67
C SER A 75 -4.82 -7.40 0.80
N LYS A 76 -3.88 -7.50 -0.14
CA LYS A 76 -2.86 -8.55 -0.10
C LYS A 76 -1.84 -8.29 1.01
N ALA A 77 -1.49 -7.02 1.24
CA ALA A 77 -0.50 -6.64 2.25
C ALA A 77 -0.98 -6.93 3.67
N ILE A 78 -2.29 -6.90 3.92
CA ILE A 78 -2.85 -7.14 5.26
C ILE A 78 -3.57 -8.48 5.39
N LEU A 79 -3.21 -9.48 4.57
CA LEU A 79 -3.75 -10.82 4.77
C LEU A 79 -3.28 -11.38 6.11
N PRO A 80 -4.20 -11.92 6.93
CA PRO A 80 -3.82 -12.45 8.25
C PRO A 80 -2.70 -13.48 8.22
N VAL A 81 -2.63 -14.29 7.16
CA VAL A 81 -1.61 -15.33 7.04
C VAL A 81 -0.18 -14.77 7.05
N ARG A 82 0.00 -13.50 6.66
CA ARG A 82 1.32 -12.85 6.69
C ARG A 82 1.78 -12.52 8.11
N TYR A 83 0.86 -12.54 9.07
CA TYR A 83 1.10 -12.08 10.43
C TYR A 83 0.92 -13.20 11.46
N VAL A 84 0.99 -14.44 11.02
CA VAL A 84 0.78 -15.60 11.90
C VAL A 84 1.77 -15.61 13.06
N ASP A 85 2.99 -15.12 12.83
CA ASP A 85 4.03 -15.06 13.86
C ASP A 85 3.99 -13.75 14.68
N ASN A 86 3.15 -12.79 14.29
CA ASN A 86 3.07 -11.50 14.99
C ASN A 86 1.65 -10.90 14.86
N PRO A 87 0.67 -11.48 15.56
CA PRO A 87 -0.72 -11.01 15.47
C PRO A 87 -0.92 -9.59 16.01
N GLU A 88 -0.09 -9.14 16.95
CA GLU A 88 -0.19 -7.78 17.46
C GLU A 88 0.19 -6.74 16.40
N LEU A 89 1.19 -7.05 15.58
CA LEU A 89 1.55 -6.19 14.45
C LEU A 89 0.41 -6.10 13.44
N PHE A 90 -0.29 -7.22 13.19
CA PHE A 90 -1.44 -7.24 12.30
C PHE A 90 -2.53 -6.29 12.81
N LYS A 91 -2.89 -6.40 14.07
CA LYS A 91 -3.92 -5.55 14.69
C LYS A 91 -3.55 -4.08 14.62
N HIS A 92 -2.31 -3.76 14.96
CA HIS A 92 -1.80 -2.38 14.94
C HIS A 92 -1.85 -1.81 13.53
N ARG A 93 -1.35 -2.57 12.56
CA ARG A 93 -1.29 -2.12 11.17
C ARG A 93 -2.69 -1.93 10.58
N LEU A 94 -3.59 -2.87 10.87
CA LEU A 94 -4.98 -2.77 10.42
C LEU A 94 -5.66 -1.53 11.01
N PHE A 95 -5.44 -1.27 12.30
CA PHE A 95 -5.98 -0.09 12.95
C PHE A 95 -5.46 1.20 12.30
N GLU A 96 -4.14 1.28 12.08
CA GLU A 96 -3.53 2.46 11.47
C GLU A 96 -4.02 2.68 10.03
N LEU A 97 -4.14 1.62 9.25
CA LEU A 97 -4.67 1.72 7.88
C LEU A 97 -6.11 2.22 7.87
N ASN A 98 -6.94 1.69 8.75
CA ASN A 98 -8.36 2.07 8.80
C ASN A 98 -8.56 3.54 9.14
N LYS A 99 -7.64 4.14 9.90
CA LYS A 99 -7.68 5.58 10.18
C LYS A 99 -7.65 6.40 8.88
N TRP A 100 -6.88 5.95 7.90
CA TRP A 100 -6.74 6.67 6.63
C TRP A 100 -7.75 6.22 5.59
N LEU A 101 -8.10 4.94 5.57
CA LEU A 101 -9.07 4.41 4.61
C LEU A 101 -10.49 4.96 4.85
N CYS A 102 -10.80 5.45 6.04
CA CYS A 102 -12.10 6.05 6.29
C CYS A 102 -12.32 7.37 5.53
N PHE A 103 -11.26 7.92 4.93
CA PHE A 103 -11.36 9.14 4.13
C PHE A 103 -11.57 8.85 2.62
N VAL A 104 -11.76 7.60 2.24
CA VAL A 104 -11.93 7.24 0.82
C VAL A 104 -13.25 6.52 0.59
#